data_ddd5dc3b37016b1ff334ee975c43dacd
#
_entry.id   ddd5dc3b37016b1ff334ee975c43dacd
#
_cell.length_a   1.000
_cell.length_b   1.000
_cell.length_c   1.000
_cell.angle_alpha   90.00
_cell.angle_beta   90.00
_cell.angle_gamma   90.00
#
_symmetry.space_group_name_H-M   'P 1'
#
loop_
_entity.id
_entity.type
_entity.pdbx_description
1 polymer ?
#
loop_
_entity_poly.entity_id
_entity_poly.type
_entity_poly.pdbx_seq_one_letter_code
_entity_poly.pdbx_strand_id
1 'polypeptide(L)'
;MRLHNSYTNQVEEFKPIEENKVKMYVCGPTVYDNAHLGHARCYITWDVLYRYLKFKGYDVTYCRNVTDVDDKILKKAEKEGKTPEEVSQFWYKKFSDSMKALNNLKPDIEPFATKTLGEMIAINKDLINKGFAYESNGDVYFRVKKFPKYGYLSKQPIDQLESGARIEVGDQKEDPLDFALWKKDEKFGYNSAWGVGRPGWHIECSAMSRKYLGKTIDIHAGGADLIFPHHENEIAQSECANGCKFVNYWLHNGFVTINNEKMSKSLGNFLTIDELLKSYDANTIRLFILTNHYRMPVEFSDEVLTSASNGVKRLLNAKATKIDESLDLTQLEEYKQFVEAMDDDLNTSKALAVLFDLVNKANKDVPYAYTLLVKLAETLGFNMTKTSLSEEELAEKVSEISSKLGENLSSMDELISLRKNAREEKNWDLADKIRLACDEVGIILKDSKEGTTWELKNS
;
A
#
# COMPACT_ATOMS: atom_id res chain seq x y z
N MET A 1 1.26 22.40 6.32
CA MET A 1 0.72 21.02 6.45
C MET A 1 0.73 20.62 7.91
N ARG A 2 -0.33 19.99 8.39
CA ARG A 2 -0.46 19.47 9.76
C ARG A 2 -0.71 17.96 9.69
N LEU A 3 -0.18 17.19 10.62
CA LEU A 3 -0.33 15.74 10.70
C LEU A 3 -0.64 15.32 12.13
N HIS A 4 -1.53 14.34 12.30
CA HIS A 4 -1.78 13.74 13.60
C HIS A 4 -0.61 12.81 13.96
N ASN A 5 0.12 13.17 15.00
CA ASN A 5 1.21 12.37 15.52
C ASN A 5 0.71 11.42 16.61
N SER A 6 0.68 10.12 16.35
CA SER A 6 0.20 9.12 17.31
C SER A 6 1.02 9.11 18.61
N TYR A 7 2.30 9.50 18.56
CA TYR A 7 3.16 9.54 19.74
C TYR A 7 2.69 10.59 20.75
N THR A 8 2.36 11.80 20.27
CA THR A 8 1.84 12.89 21.13
C THR A 8 0.32 12.87 21.24
N ASN A 9 -0.36 12.15 20.32
CA ASN A 9 -1.81 12.17 20.13
C ASN A 9 -2.36 13.57 19.82
N GLN A 10 -1.58 14.37 19.08
CA GLN A 10 -1.92 15.75 18.71
C GLN A 10 -1.78 15.93 17.19
N VAL A 11 -2.55 16.88 16.64
CA VAL A 11 -2.33 17.37 15.27
C VAL A 11 -1.27 18.46 15.32
N GLU A 12 -0.12 18.19 14.72
CA GLU A 12 1.08 19.04 14.80
C GLU A 12 1.44 19.62 13.44
N GLU A 13 2.06 20.78 13.42
CA GLU A 13 2.66 21.33 12.20
C GLU A 13 3.83 20.46 11.75
N PHE A 14 3.79 20.00 10.50
CA PHE A 14 4.87 19.20 9.93
C PHE A 14 6.08 20.08 9.61
N LYS A 15 7.20 19.75 10.21
CA LYS A 15 8.51 20.37 9.99
C LYS A 15 9.55 19.28 9.76
N PRO A 16 10.10 19.17 8.54
CA PRO A 16 11.13 18.17 8.27
C PRO A 16 12.43 18.49 9.02
N ILE A 17 13.24 17.46 9.28
CA ILE A 17 14.54 17.59 9.94
C ILE A 17 15.51 18.42 9.09
N GLU A 18 15.47 18.17 7.79
CA GLU A 18 16.27 18.90 6.79
C GLU A 18 15.33 19.66 5.86
N GLU A 19 15.60 20.94 5.64
CA GLU A 19 14.75 21.79 4.81
C GLU A 19 14.51 21.17 3.43
N ASN A 20 13.24 21.10 3.02
CA ASN A 20 12.77 20.53 1.75
C ASN A 20 13.07 19.03 1.54
N LYS A 21 13.58 18.31 2.54
CA LYS A 21 13.79 16.85 2.46
C LYS A 21 12.97 16.11 3.51
N VAL A 22 12.42 14.99 3.13
CA VAL A 22 11.60 14.16 4.03
C VAL A 22 12.08 12.71 3.98
N LYS A 23 12.41 12.17 5.15
CA LYS A 23 12.74 10.75 5.33
C LYS A 23 11.52 10.02 5.86
N MET A 24 10.93 9.18 5.01
CA MET A 24 9.70 8.45 5.31
C MET A 24 9.96 6.95 5.32
N TYR A 25 9.59 6.28 6.42
CA TYR A 25 9.63 4.84 6.54
C TYR A 25 8.21 4.30 6.71
N VAL A 26 7.87 3.23 6.00
CA VAL A 26 6.62 2.48 6.17
C VAL A 26 6.93 1.02 6.40
N CYS A 27 6.37 0.42 7.45
CA CYS A 27 6.51 -1.01 7.66
C CYS A 27 5.96 -1.80 6.48
N GLY A 28 6.79 -2.67 5.94
CA GLY A 28 6.48 -3.53 4.81
C GLY A 28 5.83 -4.86 5.20
N PRO A 29 5.49 -5.69 4.22
CA PRO A 29 4.82 -6.95 4.47
C PRO A 29 5.78 -8.06 4.90
N THR A 30 5.26 -9.02 5.66
CA THR A 30 5.84 -10.37 5.74
C THR A 30 5.33 -11.16 4.53
N VAL A 31 6.24 -11.58 3.67
CA VAL A 31 5.90 -12.17 2.37
C VAL A 31 5.72 -13.69 2.43
N TYR A 32 4.55 -14.12 2.84
CA TYR A 32 4.20 -15.54 2.96
C TYR A 32 2.82 -15.90 2.38
N ASP A 33 2.01 -14.90 2.01
CA ASP A 33 0.64 -15.09 1.54
C ASP A 33 0.16 -13.91 0.68
N ASN A 34 -1.03 -14.05 0.06
CA ASN A 34 -1.65 -12.98 -0.73
C ASN A 34 -1.80 -11.68 0.05
N ALA A 35 -1.55 -10.58 -0.63
CA ALA A 35 -1.90 -9.26 -0.11
C ALA A 35 -3.42 -9.12 -0.01
N HIS A 36 -3.88 -8.46 1.05
CA HIS A 36 -5.31 -8.32 1.36
C HIS A 36 -5.73 -6.85 1.46
N LEU A 37 -7.03 -6.62 1.58
CA LEU A 37 -7.62 -5.28 1.64
C LEU A 37 -7.02 -4.39 2.75
N GLY A 38 -6.59 -4.98 3.88
CA GLY A 38 -5.86 -4.25 4.92
C GLY A 38 -4.50 -3.72 4.45
N HIS A 39 -3.78 -4.48 3.61
CA HIS A 39 -2.57 -4.00 2.94
C HIS A 39 -2.88 -2.88 1.94
N ALA A 40 -3.96 -3.03 1.15
CA ALA A 40 -4.41 -1.97 0.25
C ALA A 40 -4.72 -0.68 1.04
N ARG A 41 -5.44 -0.77 2.18
CA ARG A 41 -5.72 0.36 3.07
C ARG A 41 -4.45 1.06 3.52
N CYS A 42 -3.48 0.31 4.00
CA CYS A 42 -2.21 0.85 4.49
C CYS A 42 -1.42 1.51 3.35
N TYR A 43 -1.13 0.76 2.28
CA TYR A 43 -0.20 1.24 1.27
C TYR A 43 -0.79 2.29 0.32
N ILE A 44 -2.10 2.30 0.06
CA ILE A 44 -2.75 3.40 -0.66
C ILE A 44 -2.72 4.68 0.19
N THR A 45 -2.98 4.60 1.49
CA THR A 45 -2.92 5.76 2.38
C THR A 45 -1.54 6.41 2.36
N TRP A 46 -0.49 5.61 2.48
CA TRP A 46 0.88 6.14 2.55
C TRP A 46 1.45 6.48 1.16
N ASP A 47 0.95 5.88 0.09
CA ASP A 47 1.20 6.31 -1.28
C ASP A 47 0.64 7.73 -1.53
N VAL A 48 -0.54 8.03 -1.03
CA VAL A 48 -1.13 9.37 -1.12
C VAL A 48 -0.29 10.40 -0.35
N LEU A 49 0.18 10.06 0.85
CA LEU A 49 1.11 10.94 1.59
C LEU A 49 2.40 11.17 0.81
N TYR A 50 3.01 10.10 0.28
CA TYR A 50 4.24 10.18 -0.52
C TYR A 50 4.04 11.08 -1.76
N ARG A 51 2.95 10.88 -2.52
CA ARG A 51 2.59 11.71 -3.67
C ARG A 51 2.33 13.15 -3.27
N TYR A 52 1.62 13.39 -2.18
CA TYR A 52 1.29 14.73 -1.72
C TYR A 52 2.52 15.51 -1.24
N LEU A 53 3.43 14.87 -0.53
CA LEU A 53 4.71 15.49 -0.16
C LEU A 53 5.52 15.90 -1.39
N LYS A 54 5.58 15.06 -2.42
CA LYS A 54 6.22 15.39 -3.70
C LYS A 54 5.49 16.53 -4.44
N PHE A 55 4.15 16.51 -4.43
CA PHE A 55 3.32 17.59 -4.98
C PHE A 55 3.60 18.94 -4.29
N LYS A 56 3.87 18.93 -2.99
CA LYS A 56 4.28 20.11 -2.20
C LYS A 56 5.73 20.53 -2.48
N GLY A 57 6.49 19.80 -3.28
CA GLY A 57 7.87 20.12 -3.65
C GLY A 57 8.95 19.56 -2.74
N TYR A 58 8.61 18.66 -1.80
CA TYR A 58 9.61 17.99 -0.98
C TYR A 58 10.37 16.94 -1.78
N ASP A 59 11.68 16.84 -1.53
CA ASP A 59 12.51 15.68 -1.91
C ASP A 59 12.32 14.58 -0.87
N VAL A 60 11.53 13.56 -1.22
CA VAL A 60 11.13 12.50 -0.30
C VAL A 60 11.92 11.24 -0.56
N THR A 61 12.61 10.74 0.45
CA THR A 61 13.20 9.40 0.45
C THR A 61 12.25 8.44 1.16
N TYR A 62 11.53 7.62 0.41
CA TYR A 62 10.59 6.64 0.91
C TYR A 62 11.22 5.25 0.99
N CYS A 63 11.33 4.71 2.21
CA CYS A 63 11.81 3.36 2.49
C CYS A 63 10.66 2.47 2.99
N ARG A 64 10.54 1.27 2.41
CA ARG A 64 9.61 0.21 2.85
C ARG A 64 10.34 -1.13 2.87
N ASN A 65 10.39 -1.79 4.02
CA ASN A 65 11.05 -3.09 4.12
C ASN A 65 10.24 -4.23 3.52
N VAL A 66 10.94 -5.35 3.33
CA VAL A 66 10.35 -6.66 3.03
C VAL A 66 10.86 -7.64 4.08
N THR A 67 9.95 -8.18 4.89
CA THR A 67 10.26 -9.25 5.83
C THR A 67 10.22 -10.58 5.09
N ASP A 68 11.38 -11.07 4.72
CA ASP A 68 11.60 -12.34 3.97
C ASP A 68 12.14 -13.48 4.86
N VAL A 69 12.18 -13.27 6.18
CA VAL A 69 12.51 -14.28 7.20
C VAL A 69 11.55 -14.13 8.40
N ASP A 70 10.70 -15.13 8.62
CA ASP A 70 9.70 -15.14 9.69
C ASP A 70 9.19 -16.57 9.91
N ASP A 71 8.69 -16.89 11.11
CA ASP A 71 8.11 -18.20 11.43
C ASP A 71 7.00 -18.63 10.46
N LYS A 72 6.20 -17.68 9.93
CA LYS A 72 5.13 -17.95 8.96
C LYS A 72 5.69 -18.40 7.61
N ILE A 73 6.81 -17.79 7.16
CA ILE A 73 7.51 -18.19 5.94
C ILE A 73 8.08 -19.59 6.10
N LEU A 74 8.74 -19.87 7.24
CA LEU A 74 9.34 -21.18 7.52
C LEU A 74 8.30 -22.29 7.55
N LYS A 75 7.20 -22.10 8.30
CA LYS A 75 6.09 -23.06 8.35
C LYS A 75 5.47 -23.32 6.98
N LYS A 76 5.34 -22.27 6.14
CA LYS A 76 4.80 -22.43 4.79
C LYS A 76 5.79 -23.16 3.89
N ALA A 77 7.06 -22.86 3.98
CA ALA A 77 8.12 -23.55 3.23
C ALA A 77 8.15 -25.06 3.55
N GLU A 78 8.09 -25.43 4.82
CA GLU A 78 8.01 -26.83 5.25
C GLU A 78 6.74 -27.50 4.70
N LYS A 79 5.59 -26.85 4.79
CA LYS A 79 4.31 -27.38 4.29
C LYS A 79 4.32 -27.59 2.78
N GLU A 80 4.97 -26.72 2.02
CA GLU A 80 5.01 -26.78 0.55
C GLU A 80 6.22 -27.56 0.01
N GLY A 81 7.13 -28.02 0.88
CA GLY A 81 8.36 -28.71 0.45
C GLY A 81 9.32 -27.79 -0.33
N LYS A 82 9.31 -26.49 -0.03
CA LYS A 82 10.13 -25.45 -0.66
C LYS A 82 11.14 -24.87 0.32
N THR A 83 12.10 -24.13 -0.20
CA THR A 83 12.98 -23.30 0.64
C THR A 83 12.27 -22.02 1.09
N PRO A 84 12.65 -21.44 2.25
CA PRO A 84 12.12 -20.15 2.69
C PRO A 84 12.33 -19.03 1.66
N GLU A 85 13.45 -19.06 0.93
CA GLU A 85 13.75 -18.09 -0.11
C GLU A 85 12.78 -18.21 -1.30
N GLU A 86 12.50 -19.43 -1.79
CA GLU A 86 11.52 -19.65 -2.87
C GLU A 86 10.13 -19.14 -2.46
N VAL A 87 9.69 -19.41 -1.22
CA VAL A 87 8.41 -18.93 -0.70
C VAL A 87 8.39 -17.40 -0.65
N SER A 88 9.40 -16.78 -0.03
CA SER A 88 9.44 -15.33 0.15
C SER A 88 9.54 -14.60 -1.17
N GLN A 89 10.32 -15.06 -2.13
CA GLN A 89 10.44 -14.46 -3.46
C GLN A 89 9.14 -14.55 -4.26
N PHE A 90 8.47 -15.70 -4.22
CA PHE A 90 7.17 -15.87 -4.88
C PHE A 90 6.13 -14.89 -4.33
N TRP A 91 5.99 -14.80 -3.00
CA TRP A 91 4.99 -13.93 -2.37
C TRP A 91 5.37 -12.45 -2.44
N TYR A 92 6.65 -12.12 -2.43
CA TYR A 92 7.10 -10.75 -2.70
C TYR A 92 6.71 -10.30 -4.11
N LYS A 93 6.93 -11.17 -5.12
CA LYS A 93 6.51 -10.85 -6.49
C LYS A 93 5.01 -10.59 -6.56
N LYS A 94 4.19 -11.46 -5.97
CA LYS A 94 2.74 -11.30 -5.89
C LYS A 94 2.33 -10.00 -5.21
N PHE A 95 2.95 -9.68 -4.08
CA PHE A 95 2.73 -8.43 -3.38
C PHE A 95 3.08 -7.21 -4.25
N SER A 96 4.24 -7.24 -4.89
CA SER A 96 4.70 -6.15 -5.76
C SER A 96 3.77 -5.95 -6.95
N ASP A 97 3.31 -7.04 -7.58
CA ASP A 97 2.33 -6.99 -8.67
C ASP A 97 1.00 -6.38 -8.19
N SER A 98 0.50 -6.78 -7.01
CA SER A 98 -0.72 -6.19 -6.41
C SER A 98 -0.56 -4.69 -6.12
N MET A 99 0.59 -4.26 -5.60
CA MET A 99 0.85 -2.82 -5.35
C MET A 99 0.89 -2.02 -6.65
N LYS A 100 1.53 -2.56 -7.69
CA LYS A 100 1.54 -1.95 -9.02
C LYS A 100 0.13 -1.88 -9.61
N ALA A 101 -0.64 -2.95 -9.51
CA ALA A 101 -2.02 -3.00 -9.99
C ALA A 101 -2.92 -1.98 -9.29
N LEU A 102 -2.67 -1.67 -8.00
CA LEU A 102 -3.35 -0.61 -7.26
C LEU A 102 -2.82 0.80 -7.56
N ASN A 103 -1.94 0.97 -8.56
CA ASN A 103 -1.30 2.23 -8.92
C ASN A 103 -0.50 2.89 -7.77
N ASN A 104 0.05 2.08 -6.86
CA ASN A 104 0.97 2.57 -5.84
C ASN A 104 2.35 2.83 -6.46
N LEU A 105 2.97 3.95 -6.10
CA LEU A 105 4.34 4.23 -6.46
C LEU A 105 5.28 3.23 -5.77
N LYS A 106 6.34 2.86 -6.48
CA LYS A 106 7.39 2.05 -5.88
C LYS A 106 8.15 2.88 -4.83
N PRO A 107 8.50 2.31 -3.66
CA PRO A 107 9.42 2.95 -2.73
C PRO A 107 10.78 3.24 -3.38
N ASP A 108 11.46 4.30 -2.95
CA ASP A 108 12.81 4.61 -3.42
C ASP A 108 13.81 3.55 -2.93
N ILE A 109 13.57 3.04 -1.71
CA ILE A 109 14.40 2.03 -1.06
C ILE A 109 13.50 0.90 -0.54
N GLU A 110 13.77 -0.34 -0.98
CA GLU A 110 12.99 -1.52 -0.56
C GLU A 110 13.94 -2.64 -0.09
N PRO A 111 14.44 -2.56 1.17
CA PRO A 111 15.39 -3.51 1.70
C PRO A 111 14.72 -4.80 2.18
N PHE A 112 15.43 -5.92 1.99
CA PHE A 112 15.04 -7.24 2.50
C PHE A 112 15.72 -7.52 3.84
N ALA A 113 15.01 -8.16 4.77
CA ALA A 113 15.53 -8.51 6.09
C ALA A 113 16.79 -9.37 5.99
N THR A 114 16.80 -10.40 5.14
CA THR A 114 17.97 -11.28 4.94
C THR A 114 19.18 -10.56 4.36
N LYS A 115 19.03 -9.41 3.73
CA LYS A 115 20.14 -8.58 3.19
C LYS A 115 20.63 -7.51 4.15
N THR A 116 20.05 -7.43 5.36
CA THR A 116 20.37 -6.42 6.39
C THR A 116 20.72 -7.01 7.75
N LEU A 117 21.00 -8.30 7.82
CA LEU A 117 21.34 -9.02 9.07
C LEU A 117 22.52 -8.40 9.83
N GLY A 118 23.55 -7.94 9.12
CA GLY A 118 24.72 -7.30 9.74
C GLY A 118 24.34 -6.06 10.57
N GLU A 119 23.40 -5.24 10.08
CA GLU A 119 22.91 -4.06 10.80
C GLU A 119 22.09 -4.43 12.04
N MET A 120 21.28 -5.50 11.95
CA MET A 120 20.50 -6.00 13.08
C MET A 120 21.41 -6.53 14.17
N ILE A 121 22.44 -7.32 13.81
CA ILE A 121 23.46 -7.81 14.73
C ILE A 121 24.22 -6.65 15.37
N ALA A 122 24.53 -5.60 14.61
CA ALA A 122 25.22 -4.43 15.13
C ALA A 122 24.38 -3.68 16.18
N ILE A 123 23.07 -3.46 15.91
CA ILE A 123 22.16 -2.83 16.88
C ILE A 123 22.03 -3.70 18.13
N ASN A 124 21.88 -5.00 18.00
CA ASN A 124 21.80 -5.91 19.14
C ASN A 124 23.05 -5.86 20.01
N LYS A 125 24.25 -5.78 19.41
CA LYS A 125 25.52 -5.58 20.15
C LYS A 125 25.53 -4.23 20.86
N ASP A 126 25.10 -3.16 20.20
CA ASP A 126 25.02 -1.83 20.83
C ASP A 126 24.09 -1.86 22.07
N LEU A 127 22.92 -2.53 21.96
CA LEU A 127 21.97 -2.68 23.06
C LEU A 127 22.51 -3.50 24.21
N ILE A 128 23.22 -4.62 23.93
CA ILE A 128 23.87 -5.43 24.96
C ILE A 128 24.97 -4.63 25.67
N ASN A 129 25.85 -3.98 24.92
CA ASN A 129 26.93 -3.18 25.47
C ASN A 129 26.45 -2.02 26.37
N LYS A 130 25.26 -1.49 26.08
CA LYS A 130 24.62 -0.43 26.86
C LYS A 130 23.74 -0.96 28.01
N GLY A 131 23.62 -2.27 28.17
CA GLY A 131 22.83 -2.91 29.22
C GLY A 131 21.32 -2.96 28.98
N PHE A 132 20.85 -2.59 27.78
CA PHE A 132 19.42 -2.66 27.38
C PHE A 132 19.00 -4.02 26.86
N ALA A 133 19.94 -4.90 26.55
CA ALA A 133 19.66 -6.26 26.10
C ALA A 133 20.60 -7.27 26.81
N TYR A 134 20.27 -8.55 26.69
CA TYR A 134 21.03 -9.66 27.23
C TYR A 134 20.92 -10.90 26.35
N GLU A 135 21.94 -11.74 26.40
CA GLU A 135 21.96 -13.05 25.76
C GLU A 135 21.52 -14.11 26.77
N SER A 136 20.71 -15.06 26.31
CA SER A 136 20.30 -16.24 27.09
C SER A 136 20.19 -17.45 26.16
N ASN A 137 21.13 -18.41 26.32
CA ASN A 137 21.15 -19.68 25.58
C ASN A 137 21.15 -19.54 24.04
N GLY A 138 21.72 -18.46 23.49
CA GLY A 138 21.76 -18.18 22.05
C GLY A 138 20.63 -17.29 21.56
N ASP A 139 19.64 -16.99 22.39
CA ASP A 139 18.65 -15.93 22.17
C ASP A 139 19.18 -14.60 22.69
N VAL A 140 18.69 -13.50 22.12
CA VAL A 140 18.95 -12.14 22.65
C VAL A 140 17.61 -11.46 22.90
N TYR A 141 17.45 -10.91 24.10
CA TYR A 141 16.24 -10.24 24.55
C TYR A 141 16.50 -8.78 24.92
N PHE A 142 15.52 -7.91 24.63
CA PHE A 142 15.50 -6.53 25.09
C PHE A 142 14.88 -6.43 26.47
N ARG A 143 15.51 -5.67 27.39
CA ARG A 143 15.00 -5.40 28.74
C ARG A 143 14.01 -4.25 28.73
N VAL A 144 12.72 -4.55 28.66
CA VAL A 144 11.64 -3.55 28.56
C VAL A 144 11.68 -2.57 29.75
N LYS A 145 11.86 -3.06 30.97
CA LYS A 145 11.91 -2.23 32.18
C LYS A 145 13.10 -1.26 32.26
N LYS A 146 14.10 -1.41 31.39
CA LYS A 146 15.24 -0.48 31.27
C LYS A 146 14.90 0.75 30.40
N PHE A 147 13.80 0.74 29.66
CA PHE A 147 13.34 1.86 28.85
C PHE A 147 12.13 2.54 29.49
N PRO A 148 12.29 3.64 30.24
CA PRO A 148 11.20 4.25 31.02
C PRO A 148 10.03 4.79 30.21
N LYS A 149 10.23 5.01 28.91
CA LYS A 149 9.19 5.50 27.97
C LYS A 149 8.41 4.39 27.29
N TYR A 150 8.67 3.11 27.63
CA TYR A 150 7.92 2.01 27.02
C TYR A 150 6.43 2.12 27.32
N GLY A 151 5.59 1.90 26.30
CA GLY A 151 4.15 2.10 26.38
C GLY A 151 3.67 3.52 26.07
N TYR A 152 4.59 4.46 25.74
CA TYR A 152 4.23 5.85 25.49
C TYR A 152 3.48 6.05 24.17
N LEU A 153 3.86 5.33 23.11
CA LEU A 153 3.17 5.37 21.83
C LEU A 153 1.80 4.70 21.93
N SER A 154 1.74 3.51 22.52
CA SER A 154 0.52 2.71 22.66
C SER A 154 -0.46 3.22 23.72
N LYS A 155 -0.03 4.17 24.56
CA LYS A 155 -0.77 4.66 25.72
C LYS A 155 -1.11 3.55 26.72
N GLN A 156 -0.28 2.53 26.79
CA GLN A 156 -0.44 1.39 27.70
C GLN A 156 0.68 1.40 28.73
N PRO A 157 0.39 1.72 30.02
CA PRO A 157 1.37 1.63 31.08
C PRO A 157 1.91 0.20 31.24
N ILE A 158 3.20 0.07 31.59
CA ILE A 158 3.86 -1.23 31.76
C ILE A 158 3.09 -2.15 32.71
N ASP A 159 2.55 -1.62 33.81
CA ASP A 159 1.78 -2.38 34.81
C ASP A 159 0.50 -3.03 34.21
N GLN A 160 -0.11 -2.39 33.21
CA GLN A 160 -1.27 -2.95 32.49
C GLN A 160 -0.85 -4.02 31.50
N LEU A 161 0.33 -3.89 30.90
CA LEU A 161 0.91 -4.88 30.01
C LEU A 161 1.27 -6.19 30.76
N GLU A 162 1.76 -6.07 32.00
CA GLU A 162 2.05 -7.23 32.86
C GLU A 162 0.81 -8.04 33.18
N SER A 163 -0.32 -7.38 33.42
CA SER A 163 -1.60 -8.06 33.74
C SER A 163 -2.29 -8.71 32.53
N GLY A 164 -1.99 -8.23 31.32
CA GLY A 164 -2.60 -8.70 30.06
C GLY A 164 -1.76 -9.67 29.25
N ALA A 165 -0.50 -9.86 29.63
CA ALA A 165 0.42 -10.67 28.89
C ALA A 165 0.07 -12.16 28.96
N ARG A 166 -0.52 -12.70 27.89
CA ARG A 166 -0.52 -14.14 27.58
C ARG A 166 0.91 -14.53 27.16
N ILE A 167 1.84 -14.45 28.08
CA ILE A 167 3.24 -14.79 27.84
C ILE A 167 3.41 -16.20 28.36
N GLU A 168 3.70 -17.15 27.47
CA GLU A 168 4.44 -18.32 27.85
C GLU A 168 5.78 -17.81 28.37
N VAL A 169 5.93 -17.82 29.68
CA VAL A 169 7.19 -17.52 30.36
C VAL A 169 8.11 -18.68 29.97
N GLY A 170 8.87 -18.49 28.88
CA GLY A 170 9.99 -19.35 28.60
C GLY A 170 11.02 -19.12 29.71
N ASP A 171 11.59 -20.18 30.26
CA ASP A 171 12.59 -20.16 31.36
C ASP A 171 13.86 -19.34 31.05
N GLN A 172 13.91 -18.68 29.88
CA GLN A 172 15.05 -17.96 29.33
C GLN A 172 15.00 -16.44 29.47
N LYS A 173 13.82 -15.87 29.81
CA LYS A 173 13.64 -14.42 29.96
C LYS A 173 13.86 -13.97 31.40
N GLU A 174 14.56 -12.81 31.56
CA GLU A 174 14.67 -12.14 32.87
C GLU A 174 13.32 -11.55 33.33
N ASP A 175 12.51 -11.08 32.37
CA ASP A 175 11.19 -10.50 32.61
C ASP A 175 10.20 -10.95 31.51
N PRO A 176 8.94 -11.25 31.86
CA PRO A 176 7.91 -11.65 30.88
C PRO A 176 7.68 -10.67 29.75
N LEU A 177 7.86 -9.36 29.99
CA LEU A 177 7.69 -8.31 28.98
C LEU A 177 8.84 -8.22 27.98
N ASP A 178 10.02 -8.83 28.31
CA ASP A 178 11.16 -8.76 27.42
C ASP A 178 10.86 -9.44 26.10
N PHE A 179 11.29 -8.83 25.00
CA PHE A 179 11.00 -9.33 23.65
C PHE A 179 12.28 -9.72 22.91
N ALA A 180 12.17 -10.69 22.02
CA ALA A 180 13.30 -11.23 21.30
C ALA A 180 13.84 -10.24 20.24
N LEU A 181 15.14 -10.01 20.28
CA LEU A 181 15.94 -9.31 19.27
C LEU A 181 16.63 -10.29 18.31
N TRP A 182 16.97 -11.48 18.83
CA TRP A 182 17.56 -12.59 18.09
C TRP A 182 17.06 -13.89 18.68
N LYS A 183 16.69 -14.85 17.83
CA LYS A 183 16.20 -16.18 18.23
C LYS A 183 17.14 -17.25 17.72
N LYS A 184 17.62 -18.12 18.57
CA LYS A 184 18.39 -19.29 18.19
C LYS A 184 17.60 -20.14 17.21
N ASP A 185 18.19 -20.50 16.09
CA ASP A 185 17.59 -21.36 15.07
C ASP A 185 18.72 -22.09 14.31
N GLU A 186 18.98 -23.33 14.63
CA GLU A 186 20.05 -24.10 14.01
C GLU A 186 19.70 -24.59 12.59
N LYS A 187 18.41 -24.61 12.24
CA LYS A 187 17.94 -25.14 10.96
C LYS A 187 17.89 -24.08 9.86
N PHE A 188 17.39 -22.88 10.18
CA PHE A 188 17.15 -21.81 9.21
C PHE A 188 17.87 -20.52 9.60
N GLY A 189 18.77 -20.59 10.57
CA GLY A 189 19.43 -19.41 11.11
C GLY A 189 20.64 -18.95 10.33
N TYR A 190 21.09 -17.77 10.70
CA TYR A 190 22.27 -17.09 10.18
C TYR A 190 23.32 -16.97 11.29
N ASN A 191 24.60 -16.91 10.92
CA ASN A 191 25.69 -16.76 11.89
C ASN A 191 25.63 -15.40 12.58
N SER A 192 25.77 -15.41 13.90
CA SER A 192 25.86 -14.22 14.74
C SER A 192 26.90 -14.40 15.85
N ALA A 193 27.10 -13.35 16.68
CA ALA A 193 27.95 -13.42 17.85
C ALA A 193 27.40 -14.37 18.95
N TRP A 194 26.11 -14.69 18.89
CA TRP A 194 25.38 -15.52 19.86
C TRP A 194 25.09 -16.93 19.33
N GLY A 195 25.69 -17.29 18.23
CA GLY A 195 25.45 -18.55 17.54
C GLY A 195 24.53 -18.39 16.29
N VAL A 196 24.06 -19.54 15.80
CA VAL A 196 23.17 -19.58 14.63
C VAL A 196 21.75 -19.24 15.06
N GLY A 197 21.12 -18.27 14.38
CA GLY A 197 19.77 -17.83 14.73
C GLY A 197 19.16 -16.88 13.71
N ARG A 198 18.03 -16.30 14.07
CA ARG A 198 17.24 -15.39 13.21
C ARG A 198 16.93 -14.09 13.94
N PRO A 199 16.79 -12.96 13.23
CA PRO A 199 16.36 -11.71 13.86
C PRO A 199 14.96 -11.85 14.45
N GLY A 200 14.70 -11.13 15.55
CA GLY A 200 13.36 -10.84 16.00
C GLY A 200 12.66 -9.93 14.98
N TRP A 201 11.34 -10.02 14.89
CA TRP A 201 10.58 -9.26 13.91
C TRP A 201 10.74 -7.73 14.04
N HIS A 202 10.90 -7.22 15.26
CA HIS A 202 10.92 -5.78 15.51
C HIS A 202 12.26 -5.11 15.20
N ILE A 203 13.37 -5.86 15.25
CA ILE A 203 14.71 -5.29 15.01
C ILE A 203 14.95 -4.96 13.54
N GLU A 204 14.21 -5.59 12.63
CA GLU A 204 14.34 -5.40 11.19
C GLU A 204 14.17 -3.94 10.81
N CYS A 205 13.00 -3.35 11.16
CA CYS A 205 12.65 -1.97 10.81
C CYS A 205 13.61 -0.96 11.48
N SER A 206 14.01 -1.18 12.73
CA SER A 206 15.01 -0.35 13.43
C SER A 206 16.35 -0.34 12.69
N ALA A 207 16.82 -1.52 12.26
CA ALA A 207 18.08 -1.66 11.55
C ALA A 207 18.05 -1.05 10.15
N MET A 208 16.99 -1.34 9.38
CA MET A 208 16.84 -0.83 8.02
C MET A 208 16.65 0.68 8.00
N SER A 209 15.81 1.21 8.92
CA SER A 209 15.64 2.66 9.06
C SER A 209 16.95 3.35 9.39
N ARG A 210 17.73 2.83 10.38
CA ARG A 210 19.04 3.39 10.72
C ARG A 210 20.02 3.39 9.54
N LYS A 211 20.04 2.28 8.79
CA LYS A 211 20.96 2.11 7.65
C LYS A 211 20.65 3.06 6.50
N TYR A 212 19.41 3.15 6.11
CA TYR A 212 19.03 3.82 4.86
C TYR A 212 18.57 5.27 5.06
N LEU A 213 18.01 5.59 6.23
CA LEU A 213 17.46 6.93 6.50
C LEU A 213 18.20 7.66 7.63
N GLY A 214 18.92 6.93 8.47
CA GLY A 214 19.69 7.49 9.59
C GLY A 214 19.06 7.25 10.94
N LYS A 215 19.67 7.82 12.00
CA LYS A 215 19.28 7.57 13.40
C LYS A 215 17.96 8.21 13.79
N THR A 216 17.62 9.33 13.16
CA THR A 216 16.35 10.05 13.35
C THR A 216 15.73 10.28 11.97
N ILE A 217 14.43 10.02 11.85
CA ILE A 217 13.66 10.16 10.63
C ILE A 217 12.45 11.07 10.84
N ASP A 218 11.91 11.63 9.75
CA ASP A 218 10.77 12.52 9.83
C ASP A 218 9.49 11.76 10.12
N ILE A 219 9.16 10.78 9.30
CA ILE A 219 7.88 10.06 9.34
C ILE A 219 8.12 8.56 9.42
N HIS A 220 7.46 7.89 10.37
CA HIS A 220 7.27 6.45 10.38
C HIS A 220 5.79 6.12 10.37
N ALA A 221 5.36 5.28 9.42
CA ALA A 221 3.95 5.02 9.21
C ALA A 221 3.63 3.53 9.08
N GLY A 222 2.37 3.17 9.38
CA GLY A 222 1.88 1.80 9.27
C GLY A 222 0.40 1.67 9.64
N GLY A 223 -0.10 0.45 9.76
CA GLY A 223 -1.43 0.16 10.29
C GLY A 223 -1.51 0.36 11.80
N ALA A 224 -2.69 0.67 12.32
CA ALA A 224 -2.92 0.83 13.76
C ALA A 224 -2.61 -0.45 14.57
N ASP A 225 -2.60 -1.62 13.95
CA ASP A 225 -2.20 -2.89 14.56
C ASP A 225 -0.70 -2.98 14.84
N LEU A 226 0.12 -2.13 14.20
CA LEU A 226 1.55 -2.07 14.45
C LEU A 226 1.93 -1.17 15.63
N ILE A 227 1.01 -0.33 16.13
CA ILE A 227 1.29 0.55 17.28
C ILE A 227 1.90 -0.26 18.42
N PHE A 228 1.24 -1.39 18.77
CA PHE A 228 1.71 -2.31 19.79
C PHE A 228 1.60 -3.77 19.32
N PRO A 229 2.63 -4.57 19.51
CA PRO A 229 3.92 -4.23 20.14
C PRO A 229 4.98 -3.67 19.17
N HIS A 230 4.75 -3.69 17.83
CA HIS A 230 5.81 -3.54 16.83
C HIS A 230 6.51 -2.16 16.90
N HIS A 231 5.79 -1.08 16.70
CA HIS A 231 6.36 0.28 16.72
C HIS A 231 6.86 0.70 18.11
N GLU A 232 6.18 0.27 19.19
CA GLU A 232 6.66 0.48 20.55
C GLU A 232 8.04 -0.16 20.76
N ASN A 233 8.22 -1.38 20.28
CA ASN A 233 9.51 -2.10 20.35
C ASN A 233 10.57 -1.44 19.47
N GLU A 234 10.21 -0.93 18.30
CA GLU A 234 11.15 -0.19 17.45
C GLU A 234 11.65 1.09 18.11
N ILE A 235 10.79 1.84 18.80
CA ILE A 235 11.18 3.03 19.59
C ILE A 235 12.21 2.64 20.63
N ALA A 236 11.89 1.61 21.42
CA ALA A 236 12.78 1.14 22.49
C ALA A 236 14.16 0.72 21.94
N GLN A 237 14.17 -0.08 20.87
CA GLN A 237 15.40 -0.54 20.22
C GLN A 237 16.22 0.64 19.67
N SER A 238 15.58 1.50 18.87
CA SER A 238 16.27 2.56 18.17
C SER A 238 16.76 3.66 19.10
N GLU A 239 15.94 4.13 20.05
CA GLU A 239 16.32 5.20 20.97
C GLU A 239 17.41 4.73 21.95
N CYS A 240 17.32 3.51 22.48
CA CYS A 240 18.36 2.95 23.34
C CYS A 240 19.68 2.70 22.60
N ALA A 241 19.62 2.16 21.37
CA ALA A 241 20.82 1.92 20.58
C ALA A 241 21.48 3.22 20.13
N ASN A 242 20.72 4.21 19.66
CA ASN A 242 21.24 5.43 19.07
C ASN A 242 21.45 6.58 20.07
N GLY A 243 20.77 6.56 21.22
CA GLY A 243 20.82 7.64 22.22
C GLY A 243 20.14 8.94 21.79
N CYS A 244 19.24 8.89 20.82
CA CYS A 244 18.50 10.05 20.31
C CYS A 244 17.07 9.64 19.91
N LYS A 245 16.21 10.62 19.71
CA LYS A 245 14.83 10.40 19.22
C LYS A 245 14.87 9.65 17.89
N PHE A 246 14.01 8.64 17.75
CA PHE A 246 13.95 7.83 16.53
C PHE A 246 13.10 8.47 15.44
N VAL A 247 11.87 8.84 15.72
CA VAL A 247 10.91 9.36 14.73
C VAL A 247 10.25 10.63 15.22
N ASN A 248 10.11 11.63 14.34
CA ASN A 248 9.41 12.86 14.68
C ASN A 248 7.90 12.71 14.62
N TYR A 249 7.37 12.07 13.56
CA TYR A 249 5.93 11.90 13.34
C TYR A 249 5.59 10.42 13.14
N TRP A 250 4.83 9.86 14.08
CA TRP A 250 4.26 8.52 13.99
C TRP A 250 2.87 8.58 13.41
N LEU A 251 2.63 7.94 12.26
CA LEU A 251 1.35 8.00 11.56
C LEU A 251 0.74 6.59 11.45
N HIS A 252 -0.56 6.48 11.78
CA HIS A 252 -1.24 5.19 11.73
C HIS A 252 -2.59 5.29 11.03
N ASN A 253 -2.82 4.40 10.07
CA ASN A 253 -4.13 4.26 9.45
C ASN A 253 -5.03 3.29 10.21
N GLY A 254 -6.34 3.58 10.20
CA GLY A 254 -7.37 2.72 10.79
C GLY A 254 -7.54 1.39 10.06
N PHE A 255 -8.26 0.47 10.69
CA PHE A 255 -8.53 -0.88 10.17
C PHE A 255 -9.54 -0.87 9.02
N VAL A 256 -9.59 -2.00 8.31
CA VAL A 256 -10.74 -2.39 7.50
C VAL A 256 -11.65 -3.27 8.36
N THR A 257 -12.94 -2.95 8.38
CA THR A 257 -13.96 -3.75 9.05
C THR A 257 -14.92 -4.36 8.04
N ILE A 258 -15.49 -5.50 8.37
CA ILE A 258 -16.51 -6.21 7.61
C ILE A 258 -17.59 -6.60 8.61
N ASN A 259 -18.82 -6.14 8.41
CA ASN A 259 -19.92 -6.30 9.37
C ASN A 259 -19.56 -5.78 10.78
N ASN A 260 -18.90 -4.60 10.84
CA ASN A 260 -18.40 -3.98 12.07
C ASN A 260 -17.34 -4.80 12.85
N GLU A 261 -16.82 -5.87 12.26
CA GLU A 261 -15.74 -6.67 12.84
C GLU A 261 -14.43 -6.43 12.08
N LYS A 262 -13.30 -6.42 12.80
CA LYS A 262 -11.98 -6.30 12.15
C LYS A 262 -11.80 -7.48 11.17
N MET A 263 -11.41 -7.17 9.93
CA MET A 263 -11.06 -8.19 8.95
C MET A 263 -9.87 -9.02 9.45
N SER A 264 -10.05 -10.34 9.51
CA SER A 264 -8.98 -11.25 9.94
C SER A 264 -9.13 -12.65 9.30
N LYS A 265 -7.99 -13.36 9.13
CA LYS A 265 -7.99 -14.74 8.63
C LYS A 265 -8.72 -15.71 9.55
N SER A 266 -8.66 -15.49 10.85
CA SER A 266 -9.30 -16.35 11.85
C SER A 266 -10.82 -16.29 11.81
N LEU A 267 -11.39 -15.18 11.36
CA LEU A 267 -12.84 -14.98 11.22
C LEU A 267 -13.37 -15.42 9.84
N GLY A 268 -12.49 -15.80 8.90
CA GLY A 268 -12.89 -16.21 7.55
C GLY A 268 -13.45 -15.07 6.68
N ASN A 269 -13.37 -13.81 7.14
CA ASN A 269 -13.83 -12.62 6.44
C ASN A 269 -12.69 -11.89 5.69
N PHE A 270 -11.76 -12.65 5.14
CA PHE A 270 -10.51 -12.17 4.56
C PHE A 270 -10.65 -12.00 3.05
N LEU A 271 -10.40 -10.78 2.55
CA LEU A 271 -10.47 -10.43 1.12
C LEU A 271 -9.06 -10.11 0.59
N THR A 272 -8.65 -10.80 -0.45
CA THR A 272 -7.39 -10.53 -1.14
C THR A 272 -7.54 -9.42 -2.17
N ILE A 273 -6.43 -8.72 -2.45
CA ILE A 273 -6.40 -7.70 -3.51
C ILE A 273 -6.66 -8.35 -4.87
N ASP A 274 -6.11 -9.53 -5.12
CA ASP A 274 -6.28 -10.27 -6.37
C ASP A 274 -7.76 -10.63 -6.62
N GLU A 275 -8.53 -10.96 -5.57
CA GLU A 275 -9.97 -11.21 -5.67
C GLU A 275 -10.75 -9.93 -5.97
N LEU A 276 -10.42 -8.84 -5.29
CA LEU A 276 -11.07 -7.55 -5.51
C LEU A 276 -10.82 -7.02 -6.93
N LEU A 277 -9.60 -7.18 -7.45
CA LEU A 277 -9.23 -6.74 -8.80
C LEU A 277 -9.89 -7.55 -9.92
N LYS A 278 -10.53 -8.69 -9.63
CA LYS A 278 -11.37 -9.41 -10.61
C LYS A 278 -12.71 -8.71 -10.86
N SER A 279 -13.21 -7.96 -9.90
CA SER A 279 -14.54 -7.34 -9.95
C SER A 279 -14.48 -5.81 -9.99
N TYR A 280 -13.39 -5.21 -9.52
CA TYR A 280 -13.24 -3.76 -9.37
C TYR A 280 -11.88 -3.30 -9.88
N ASP A 281 -11.84 -2.17 -10.56
CA ASP A 281 -10.57 -1.54 -10.97
C ASP A 281 -9.84 -0.88 -9.78
N ALA A 282 -8.56 -0.55 -9.99
CA ALA A 282 -7.71 0.07 -8.99
C ALA A 282 -8.25 1.42 -8.48
N ASN A 283 -8.83 2.23 -9.37
CA ASN A 283 -9.40 3.53 -9.00
C ASN A 283 -10.59 3.34 -8.06
N THR A 284 -11.41 2.30 -8.28
CA THR A 284 -12.54 1.96 -7.40
C THR A 284 -12.07 1.60 -6.00
N ILE A 285 -11.04 0.76 -5.88
CA ILE A 285 -10.46 0.38 -4.58
C ILE A 285 -9.84 1.62 -3.92
N ARG A 286 -9.13 2.47 -4.67
CA ARG A 286 -8.59 3.73 -4.15
C ARG A 286 -9.67 4.67 -3.65
N LEU A 287 -10.72 4.89 -4.45
CA LEU A 287 -11.83 5.78 -4.06
C LEU A 287 -12.52 5.28 -2.80
N PHE A 288 -12.81 3.98 -2.71
CA PHE A 288 -13.34 3.35 -1.51
C PHE A 288 -12.49 3.66 -0.28
N ILE A 289 -11.17 3.47 -0.39
CA ILE A 289 -10.23 3.71 0.72
C ILE A 289 -10.16 5.19 1.09
N LEU A 290 -10.11 6.09 0.11
CA LEU A 290 -9.88 7.52 0.31
C LEU A 290 -11.14 8.31 0.67
N THR A 291 -12.33 7.71 0.56
CA THR A 291 -13.60 8.32 0.97
C THR A 291 -13.65 8.60 2.47
N ASN A 292 -12.99 7.76 3.30
CA ASN A 292 -12.90 7.93 4.73
C ASN A 292 -11.53 8.50 5.12
N HIS A 293 -11.52 9.33 6.17
CA HIS A 293 -10.27 9.81 6.74
C HIS A 293 -9.37 8.63 7.14
N TYR A 294 -8.07 8.74 6.88
CA TYR A 294 -7.13 7.61 7.03
C TYR A 294 -7.09 7.02 8.45
N ARG A 295 -7.30 7.83 9.49
CA ARG A 295 -7.32 7.37 10.89
C ARG A 295 -8.58 6.60 11.28
N MET A 296 -9.66 6.78 10.55
CA MET A 296 -10.93 6.11 10.84
C MET A 296 -10.95 4.70 10.26
N PRO A 297 -11.63 3.76 10.90
CA PRO A 297 -11.93 2.48 10.25
C PRO A 297 -12.70 2.70 8.95
N VAL A 298 -12.50 1.81 7.99
CA VAL A 298 -13.30 1.79 6.76
C VAL A 298 -14.09 0.49 6.71
N GLU A 299 -15.42 0.63 6.63
CA GLU A 299 -16.33 -0.52 6.53
C GLU A 299 -16.43 -0.97 5.08
N PHE A 300 -16.15 -2.24 4.86
CA PHE A 300 -16.29 -2.88 3.56
C PHE A 300 -17.69 -3.48 3.41
N SER A 301 -18.36 -3.14 2.30
CA SER A 301 -19.50 -3.87 1.77
C SER A 301 -19.58 -3.72 0.25
N ASP A 302 -20.31 -4.60 -0.41
CA ASP A 302 -20.51 -4.56 -1.87
C ASP A 302 -21.21 -3.27 -2.32
N GLU A 303 -22.12 -2.74 -1.49
CA GLU A 303 -22.81 -1.48 -1.76
C GLU A 303 -21.85 -0.30 -1.75
N VAL A 304 -20.91 -0.28 -0.79
CA VAL A 304 -19.91 0.79 -0.68
C VAL A 304 -18.94 0.73 -1.86
N LEU A 305 -18.49 -0.45 -2.27
CA LEU A 305 -17.66 -0.61 -3.47
C LEU A 305 -18.41 -0.26 -4.76
N THR A 306 -19.67 -0.64 -4.87
CA THR A 306 -20.53 -0.25 -6.01
C THR A 306 -20.68 1.27 -6.08
N SER A 307 -20.87 1.94 -4.95
CA SER A 307 -20.91 3.39 -4.87
C SER A 307 -19.58 4.01 -5.30
N ALA A 308 -18.44 3.46 -4.85
CA ALA A 308 -17.12 3.90 -5.27
C ALA A 308 -16.91 3.72 -6.79
N SER A 309 -17.32 2.57 -7.36
CA SER A 309 -17.27 2.32 -8.81
C SER A 309 -18.05 3.36 -9.60
N ASN A 310 -19.26 3.73 -9.14
CA ASN A 310 -20.05 4.79 -9.78
C ASN A 310 -19.36 6.16 -9.67
N GLY A 311 -18.70 6.44 -8.53
CA GLY A 311 -17.87 7.63 -8.35
C GLY A 311 -16.71 7.68 -9.34
N VAL A 312 -15.99 6.56 -9.54
CA VAL A 312 -14.89 6.46 -10.52
C VAL A 312 -15.40 6.66 -11.94
N LYS A 313 -16.53 6.02 -12.33
CA LYS A 313 -17.14 6.26 -13.64
C LYS A 313 -17.43 7.74 -13.85
N ARG A 314 -17.92 8.44 -12.84
CA ARG A 314 -18.17 9.88 -12.90
C ARG A 314 -16.87 10.68 -13.08
N LEU A 315 -15.77 10.33 -12.38
CA LEU A 315 -14.46 10.96 -12.55
C LEU A 315 -13.94 10.78 -13.98
N LEU A 316 -13.94 9.54 -14.49
CA LEU A 316 -13.40 9.19 -15.80
C LEU A 316 -14.27 9.68 -16.97
N ASN A 317 -15.56 9.95 -16.75
CA ASN A 317 -16.48 10.52 -17.73
C ASN A 317 -16.50 12.06 -17.71
N ALA A 318 -15.60 12.71 -16.94
CA ALA A 318 -15.41 14.15 -17.07
C ALA A 318 -15.08 14.51 -18.52
N LYS A 319 -15.67 15.61 -19.01
CA LYS A 319 -15.42 16.07 -20.38
C LYS A 319 -13.95 16.39 -20.55
N ALA A 320 -13.25 15.51 -21.28
CA ALA A 320 -11.83 15.62 -21.51
C ALA A 320 -11.54 16.79 -22.47
N THR A 321 -10.61 17.63 -22.11
CA THR A 321 -10.00 18.65 -22.97
C THR A 321 -8.50 18.40 -23.06
N LYS A 322 -7.82 19.04 -24.00
CA LYS A 322 -6.36 18.99 -24.05
C LYS A 322 -5.79 19.53 -22.74
N ILE A 323 -4.88 18.76 -22.13
CA ILE A 323 -4.14 19.22 -20.95
C ILE A 323 -3.26 20.39 -21.35
N ASP A 324 -3.38 21.49 -20.62
CA ASP A 324 -2.58 22.70 -20.82
C ASP A 324 -1.59 22.85 -19.65
N GLU A 325 -0.37 22.43 -19.88
CA GLU A 325 0.71 22.51 -18.88
C GLU A 325 1.21 23.94 -18.64
N SER A 326 0.82 24.90 -19.49
CA SER A 326 1.24 26.30 -19.35
C SER A 326 0.43 27.09 -18.31
N LEU A 327 -0.68 26.52 -17.83
CA LEU A 327 -1.56 27.18 -16.87
C LEU A 327 -0.94 27.24 -15.46
N ASP A 328 -0.90 28.43 -14.87
CA ASP A 328 -0.65 28.57 -13.43
C ASP A 328 -1.92 28.17 -12.65
N LEU A 329 -1.98 26.90 -12.28
CA LEU A 329 -3.11 26.32 -11.55
C LEU A 329 -3.12 26.72 -10.06
N THR A 330 -2.01 27.26 -9.53
CA THR A 330 -1.85 27.51 -8.09
C THR A 330 -2.72 28.64 -7.56
N GLN A 331 -3.16 29.53 -8.44
CA GLN A 331 -4.03 30.67 -8.11
C GLN A 331 -5.51 30.29 -8.07
N LEU A 332 -5.88 29.14 -8.63
CA LEU A 332 -7.26 28.68 -8.70
C LEU A 332 -7.80 28.32 -7.31
N GLU A 333 -9.07 28.64 -7.08
CA GLU A 333 -9.73 28.38 -5.80
C GLU A 333 -9.76 26.88 -5.46
N GLU A 334 -10.05 26.00 -6.42
CA GLU A 334 -10.09 24.57 -6.23
C GLU A 334 -8.71 23.99 -5.91
N TYR A 335 -7.64 24.56 -6.49
CA TYR A 335 -6.29 24.17 -6.11
C TYR A 335 -6.01 24.49 -4.63
N LYS A 336 -6.39 25.70 -4.18
CA LYS A 336 -6.21 26.11 -2.79
C LYS A 336 -7.05 25.26 -1.84
N GLN A 337 -8.31 24.99 -2.17
CA GLN A 337 -9.20 24.13 -1.39
C GLN A 337 -8.67 22.68 -1.28
N PHE A 338 -8.11 22.15 -2.36
CA PHE A 338 -7.47 20.83 -2.34
C PHE A 338 -6.24 20.82 -1.42
N VAL A 339 -5.38 21.81 -1.54
CA VAL A 339 -4.19 21.95 -0.69
C VAL A 339 -4.59 22.13 0.78
N GLU A 340 -5.59 22.95 1.07
CA GLU A 340 -6.11 23.15 2.44
C GLU A 340 -6.63 21.83 3.01
N ALA A 341 -7.40 21.06 2.24
CA ALA A 341 -7.91 19.75 2.65
C ALA A 341 -6.78 18.77 2.95
N MET A 342 -5.79 18.68 2.08
CA MET A 342 -4.67 17.77 2.25
C MET A 342 -3.69 18.23 3.32
N ASP A 343 -3.53 19.52 3.54
CA ASP A 343 -2.73 20.10 4.64
C ASP A 343 -3.39 19.93 6.01
N ASP A 344 -4.68 19.63 6.07
CA ASP A 344 -5.44 19.34 7.29
C ASP A 344 -5.49 17.82 7.54
N ASP A 345 -4.37 17.26 7.94
CA ASP A 345 -4.20 15.85 8.32
C ASP A 345 -4.64 14.86 7.22
N LEU A 346 -4.29 15.15 5.96
CA LEU A 346 -4.63 14.33 4.79
C LEU A 346 -6.15 14.08 4.67
N ASN A 347 -6.95 15.11 4.72
CA ASN A 347 -8.40 14.99 4.60
C ASN A 347 -8.84 14.69 3.16
N THR A 348 -8.61 13.43 2.77
CA THR A 348 -8.91 12.95 1.42
C THR A 348 -10.39 13.04 1.06
N SER A 349 -11.30 12.95 2.05
CA SER A 349 -12.74 13.13 1.80
C SER A 349 -13.05 14.53 1.26
N LYS A 350 -12.48 15.58 1.87
CA LYS A 350 -12.62 16.95 1.36
C LYS A 350 -11.91 17.13 0.02
N ALA A 351 -10.72 16.56 -0.16
CA ALA A 351 -9.98 16.61 -1.42
C ALA A 351 -10.78 15.96 -2.57
N LEU A 352 -11.44 14.81 -2.33
CA LEU A 352 -12.32 14.16 -3.30
C LEU A 352 -13.52 15.03 -3.68
N ALA A 353 -14.10 15.78 -2.74
CA ALA A 353 -15.20 16.72 -3.05
C ALA A 353 -14.74 17.77 -4.07
N VAL A 354 -13.51 18.28 -3.95
CA VAL A 354 -12.92 19.22 -4.94
C VAL A 354 -12.79 18.55 -6.31
N LEU A 355 -12.36 17.28 -6.39
CA LEU A 355 -12.30 16.57 -7.67
C LEU A 355 -13.67 16.46 -8.33
N PHE A 356 -14.72 16.14 -7.57
CA PHE A 356 -16.09 16.03 -8.12
C PHE A 356 -16.67 17.39 -8.52
N ASP A 357 -16.26 18.49 -7.87
CA ASP A 357 -16.62 19.84 -8.34
C ASP A 357 -15.92 20.16 -9.66
N LEU A 358 -14.65 19.82 -9.80
CA LEU A 358 -13.90 19.97 -11.06
C LEU A 358 -14.53 19.14 -12.20
N VAL A 359 -15.05 17.93 -11.95
CA VAL A 359 -15.82 17.16 -12.95
C VAL A 359 -17.02 17.97 -13.43
N ASN A 360 -17.79 18.58 -12.51
CA ASN A 360 -18.95 19.40 -12.88
C ASN A 360 -18.54 20.63 -13.71
N LYS A 361 -17.40 21.24 -13.39
CA LYS A 361 -16.85 22.40 -14.13
C LYS A 361 -16.31 21.98 -15.50
N ALA A 362 -15.61 20.86 -15.61
CA ALA A 362 -15.16 20.33 -16.89
C ALA A 362 -16.34 20.02 -17.83
N ASN A 363 -17.41 19.45 -17.30
CA ASN A 363 -18.63 19.16 -18.06
C ASN A 363 -19.40 20.44 -18.49
N LYS A 364 -19.08 21.60 -17.88
CA LYS A 364 -19.58 22.93 -18.27
C LYS A 364 -18.58 23.72 -19.11
N ASP A 365 -17.59 23.06 -19.67
CA ASP A 365 -16.56 23.67 -20.53
C ASP A 365 -15.70 24.76 -19.86
N VAL A 366 -15.51 24.69 -18.54
CA VAL A 366 -14.57 25.58 -17.84
C VAL A 366 -13.15 25.22 -18.26
N PRO A 367 -12.36 26.10 -18.89
CA PRO A 367 -11.17 25.72 -19.65
C PRO A 367 -10.07 25.03 -18.84
N TYR A 368 -9.86 25.42 -17.57
CA TYR A 368 -8.81 24.84 -16.72
C TYR A 368 -9.23 23.57 -15.99
N ALA A 369 -10.56 23.30 -15.92
CA ALA A 369 -11.10 22.35 -14.98
C ALA A 369 -10.60 20.93 -15.19
N TYR A 370 -10.52 20.47 -16.45
CA TYR A 370 -10.01 19.13 -16.75
C TYR A 370 -8.51 18.97 -16.46
N THR A 371 -7.70 19.99 -16.83
CA THR A 371 -6.26 20.00 -16.55
C THR A 371 -5.99 19.92 -15.03
N LEU A 372 -6.71 20.73 -14.24
CA LEU A 372 -6.60 20.72 -12.79
C LEU A 372 -7.11 19.40 -12.20
N LEU A 373 -8.24 18.88 -12.69
CA LEU A 373 -8.80 17.59 -12.26
C LEU A 373 -7.76 16.46 -12.40
N VAL A 374 -7.14 16.33 -13.57
CA VAL A 374 -6.13 15.28 -13.82
C VAL A 374 -4.97 15.41 -12.84
N LYS A 375 -4.39 16.61 -12.69
CA LYS A 375 -3.26 16.87 -11.80
C LYS A 375 -3.56 16.52 -10.33
N LEU A 376 -4.72 16.92 -9.83
CA LEU A 376 -5.11 16.65 -8.45
C LEU A 376 -5.50 15.18 -8.23
N ALA A 377 -6.17 14.56 -9.20
CA ALA A 377 -6.51 13.14 -9.16
C ALA A 377 -5.25 12.24 -9.15
N GLU A 378 -4.23 12.56 -9.96
CA GLU A 378 -2.95 11.87 -9.96
C GLU A 378 -2.20 12.02 -8.63
N THR A 379 -2.36 13.15 -7.95
CA THR A 379 -1.82 13.34 -6.59
C THR A 379 -2.45 12.40 -5.57
N LEU A 380 -3.72 12.02 -5.76
CA LEU A 380 -4.38 10.97 -4.98
C LEU A 380 -4.16 9.55 -5.55
N GLY A 381 -3.36 9.43 -6.61
CA GLY A 381 -3.01 8.17 -7.26
C GLY A 381 -4.09 7.59 -8.19
N PHE A 382 -5.09 8.37 -8.58
CA PHE A 382 -6.04 7.94 -9.60
C PHE A 382 -5.39 7.95 -10.99
N ASN A 383 -5.62 6.90 -11.75
CA ASN A 383 -5.29 6.89 -13.16
C ASN A 383 -6.46 7.51 -13.95
N MET A 384 -6.25 8.72 -14.45
CA MET A 384 -7.26 9.45 -15.22
C MET A 384 -7.22 9.13 -16.72
N THR A 385 -6.23 8.37 -17.18
CA THR A 385 -6.28 7.84 -18.53
C THR A 385 -7.42 6.84 -18.59
N LYS A 386 -8.40 7.09 -19.47
CA LYS A 386 -9.27 6.01 -19.92
C LYS A 386 -8.33 4.91 -20.38
N THR A 387 -8.48 3.72 -19.87
CA THR A 387 -7.65 2.57 -20.24
C THR A 387 -7.89 2.32 -21.74
N SER A 388 -7.20 3.09 -22.58
CA SER A 388 -6.90 2.65 -23.93
C SER A 388 -5.79 1.61 -23.76
N LEU A 389 -6.03 0.42 -24.22
CA LEU A 389 -4.96 -0.55 -24.42
C LEU A 389 -3.83 0.16 -25.17
N SER A 390 -2.58 -0.12 -24.82
CA SER A 390 -1.46 0.24 -25.69
C SER A 390 -1.70 -0.42 -27.07
N GLU A 391 -1.11 0.13 -28.12
CA GLU A 391 -1.22 -0.47 -29.44
C GLU A 391 -0.79 -1.95 -29.43
N GLU A 392 0.21 -2.30 -28.63
CA GLU A 392 0.70 -3.67 -28.46
C GLU A 392 -0.34 -4.56 -27.73
N GLU A 393 -0.92 -4.10 -26.64
CA GLU A 393 -1.96 -4.85 -25.92
C GLU A 393 -3.24 -5.02 -26.75
N LEU A 394 -3.60 -4.01 -27.54
CA LEU A 394 -4.73 -4.09 -28.45
C LEU A 394 -4.45 -5.10 -29.58
N ALA A 395 -3.25 -5.08 -30.13
CA ALA A 395 -2.81 -6.03 -31.15
C ALA A 395 -2.82 -7.47 -30.62
N GLU A 396 -2.36 -7.72 -29.40
CA GLU A 396 -2.42 -9.03 -28.75
C GLU A 396 -3.88 -9.53 -28.62
N LYS A 397 -4.79 -8.69 -28.16
CA LYS A 397 -6.21 -9.03 -28.02
C LYS A 397 -6.86 -9.31 -29.38
N VAL A 398 -6.56 -8.49 -30.40
CA VAL A 398 -7.04 -8.73 -31.78
C VAL A 398 -6.51 -10.05 -32.32
N SER A 399 -5.24 -10.37 -32.07
CA SER A 399 -4.63 -11.65 -32.46
C SER A 399 -5.31 -12.84 -31.77
N GLU A 400 -5.65 -12.72 -30.47
CA GLU A 400 -6.39 -13.76 -29.74
C GLU A 400 -7.80 -13.97 -30.32
N ILE A 401 -8.54 -12.87 -30.59
CA ILE A 401 -9.86 -12.92 -31.23
C ILE A 401 -9.75 -13.55 -32.63
N SER A 402 -8.76 -13.12 -33.41
CA SER A 402 -8.47 -13.63 -34.75
C SER A 402 -8.28 -15.16 -34.76
N SER A 403 -7.49 -15.66 -33.79
CA SER A 403 -7.25 -17.10 -33.60
C SER A 403 -8.55 -17.86 -33.27
N LYS A 404 -9.39 -17.31 -32.39
CA LYS A 404 -10.68 -17.93 -31.98
C LYS A 404 -11.70 -17.98 -33.11
N LEU A 405 -11.67 -16.98 -34.00
CA LEU A 405 -12.57 -16.92 -35.14
C LEU A 405 -12.06 -17.71 -36.34
N GLY A 406 -10.77 -18.07 -36.38
CA GLY A 406 -10.13 -18.68 -37.56
C GLY A 406 -9.99 -17.67 -38.72
N GLU A 407 -9.98 -16.38 -38.43
CA GLU A 407 -9.87 -15.28 -39.38
C GLU A 407 -8.49 -14.62 -39.26
N ASN A 408 -8.04 -13.90 -40.26
CA ASN A 408 -6.76 -13.18 -40.23
C ASN A 408 -7.06 -11.67 -40.08
N LEU A 409 -7.16 -11.22 -38.83
CA LEU A 409 -7.48 -9.83 -38.46
C LEU A 409 -6.28 -9.18 -37.80
N SER A 410 -5.97 -7.94 -38.19
CA SER A 410 -4.84 -7.17 -37.68
C SER A 410 -5.24 -5.94 -36.86
N SER A 411 -6.54 -5.55 -36.90
CA SER A 411 -7.04 -4.38 -36.20
C SER A 411 -8.49 -4.53 -35.74
N MET A 412 -8.89 -3.68 -34.76
CA MET A 412 -10.28 -3.59 -34.34
C MET A 412 -11.22 -3.10 -35.44
N ASP A 413 -10.73 -2.27 -36.36
CA ASP A 413 -11.53 -1.76 -37.49
C ASP A 413 -11.87 -2.89 -38.46
N GLU A 414 -10.95 -3.81 -38.73
CA GLU A 414 -11.21 -5.01 -39.53
C GLU A 414 -12.22 -5.93 -38.86
N LEU A 415 -12.11 -6.13 -37.53
CA LEU A 415 -13.06 -6.93 -36.76
C LEU A 415 -14.49 -6.34 -36.79
N ILE A 416 -14.62 -5.02 -36.60
CA ILE A 416 -15.89 -4.31 -36.68
C ILE A 416 -16.48 -4.43 -38.07
N SER A 417 -15.65 -4.30 -39.09
CA SER A 417 -16.04 -4.44 -40.48
C SER A 417 -16.55 -5.86 -40.82
N LEU A 418 -15.82 -6.89 -40.32
CA LEU A 418 -16.25 -8.29 -40.49
C LEU A 418 -17.61 -8.53 -39.82
N ARG A 419 -17.81 -8.01 -38.60
CA ARG A 419 -19.10 -8.16 -37.92
C ARG A 419 -20.23 -7.42 -38.63
N LYS A 420 -19.94 -6.23 -39.15
CA LYS A 420 -20.93 -5.46 -39.96
C LYS A 420 -21.35 -6.23 -41.19
N ASN A 421 -20.41 -6.78 -41.95
CA ASN A 421 -20.67 -7.58 -43.13
C ASN A 421 -21.51 -8.82 -42.79
N ALA A 422 -21.14 -9.54 -41.72
CA ALA A 422 -21.91 -10.70 -41.24
C ALA A 422 -23.37 -10.34 -40.94
N ARG A 423 -23.64 -9.18 -40.35
CA ARG A 423 -25.01 -8.71 -40.06
C ARG A 423 -25.77 -8.31 -41.31
N GLU A 424 -25.11 -7.68 -42.28
CA GLU A 424 -25.73 -7.32 -43.60
C GLU A 424 -26.09 -8.56 -44.39
N GLU A 425 -25.26 -9.60 -44.33
CA GLU A 425 -25.51 -10.91 -44.96
C GLU A 425 -26.47 -11.80 -44.15
N LYS A 426 -26.97 -11.33 -43.00
CA LYS A 426 -27.81 -12.07 -42.06
C LYS A 426 -27.15 -13.32 -41.46
N ASN A 427 -25.84 -13.37 -41.44
CA ASN A 427 -25.04 -14.40 -40.76
C ASN A 427 -24.94 -14.09 -39.27
N TRP A 428 -26.03 -14.33 -38.56
CA TRP A 428 -26.14 -14.03 -37.12
C TRP A 428 -25.17 -14.87 -36.28
N ASP A 429 -24.92 -16.11 -36.69
CA ASP A 429 -23.98 -17.00 -35.97
C ASP A 429 -22.57 -16.43 -35.95
N LEU A 430 -22.07 -15.88 -37.04
CA LEU A 430 -20.77 -15.23 -37.10
C LEU A 430 -20.73 -13.92 -36.26
N ALA A 431 -21.80 -13.10 -36.39
CA ALA A 431 -21.91 -11.85 -35.67
C ALA A 431 -21.91 -12.06 -34.14
N ASP A 432 -22.56 -13.13 -33.65
CA ASP A 432 -22.59 -13.51 -32.22
C ASP A 432 -21.29 -14.12 -31.78
N LYS A 433 -20.63 -14.96 -32.59
CA LYS A 433 -19.25 -15.47 -32.30
C LYS A 433 -18.25 -14.35 -32.14
N ILE A 434 -18.30 -13.33 -33.01
CA ILE A 434 -17.41 -12.16 -32.91
C ILE A 434 -17.66 -11.44 -31.58
N ARG A 435 -18.92 -11.23 -31.19
CA ARG A 435 -19.29 -10.58 -29.95
C ARG A 435 -18.80 -11.35 -28.73
N LEU A 436 -18.97 -12.68 -28.71
CA LEU A 436 -18.51 -13.55 -27.64
C LEU A 436 -16.97 -13.54 -27.53
N ALA A 437 -16.27 -13.66 -28.66
CA ALA A 437 -14.80 -13.62 -28.69
C ALA A 437 -14.24 -12.29 -28.14
N CYS A 438 -14.92 -11.16 -28.48
CA CYS A 438 -14.57 -9.86 -27.90
C CYS A 438 -14.82 -9.82 -26.39
N ASP A 439 -15.98 -10.31 -25.92
CA ASP A 439 -16.34 -10.30 -24.50
C ASP A 439 -15.39 -11.14 -23.65
N GLU A 440 -14.93 -12.26 -24.16
CA GLU A 440 -13.97 -13.16 -23.50
C GLU A 440 -12.59 -12.52 -23.30
N VAL A 441 -12.15 -11.63 -24.22
CA VAL A 441 -10.88 -10.89 -24.08
C VAL A 441 -11.08 -9.53 -23.40
N GLY A 442 -12.29 -9.26 -22.88
CA GLY A 442 -12.58 -8.03 -22.16
C GLY A 442 -12.84 -6.81 -23.06
N ILE A 443 -13.36 -7.02 -24.29
CA ILE A 443 -13.80 -5.96 -25.21
C ILE A 443 -15.32 -6.05 -25.38
N ILE A 444 -16.03 -4.94 -25.14
CA ILE A 444 -17.47 -4.82 -25.34
C ILE A 444 -17.73 -4.07 -26.63
N LEU A 445 -18.49 -4.66 -27.54
CA LEU A 445 -18.98 -4.00 -28.75
C LEU A 445 -20.30 -3.30 -28.47
N LYS A 446 -20.40 -2.00 -28.79
CA LYS A 446 -21.63 -1.17 -28.69
C LYS A 446 -22.11 -0.78 -30.03
N ASP A 447 -23.36 -1.14 -30.31
CA ASP A 447 -24.04 -0.75 -31.54
C ASP A 447 -24.82 0.56 -31.35
N SER A 448 -24.68 1.49 -32.28
CA SER A 448 -25.41 2.75 -32.35
C SER A 448 -25.95 2.97 -33.75
N LYS A 449 -26.75 4.04 -33.96
CA LYS A 449 -27.19 4.45 -35.30
C LYS A 449 -26.03 4.92 -36.20
N GLU A 450 -24.91 5.31 -35.59
CA GLU A 450 -23.74 5.83 -36.28
C GLU A 450 -22.69 4.73 -36.58
N GLY A 451 -22.90 3.51 -36.05
CA GLY A 451 -22.05 2.36 -36.26
C GLY A 451 -21.76 1.57 -34.99
N THR A 452 -20.91 0.57 -35.12
CA THR A 452 -20.38 -0.20 -33.95
C THR A 452 -19.15 0.47 -33.42
N THR A 453 -19.13 0.76 -32.12
CA THR A 453 -17.94 1.18 -31.35
C THR A 453 -17.57 0.11 -30.37
N TRP A 454 -16.40 0.22 -29.77
CA TRP A 454 -15.96 -0.71 -28.75
C TRP A 454 -15.43 0.02 -27.52
N GLU A 455 -15.50 -0.64 -26.39
CA GLU A 455 -14.88 -0.21 -25.14
C GLU A 455 -14.31 -1.40 -24.41
N LEU A 456 -13.41 -1.16 -23.47
CA LEU A 456 -12.94 -2.22 -22.60
C LEU A 456 -14.03 -2.58 -21.59
N LYS A 457 -14.19 -3.91 -21.38
CA LYS A 457 -14.97 -4.41 -20.25
C LYS A 457 -14.27 -3.94 -18.98
N ASN A 458 -14.93 -3.12 -18.20
CA ASN A 458 -14.39 -2.77 -16.90
C ASN A 458 -14.21 -4.07 -16.10
N SER A 459 -12.94 -4.48 -15.92
CA SER A 459 -12.57 -5.60 -15.06
C SER A 459 -12.80 -5.26 -13.60
#